data_d73031a36b8606614fcf5fe4d8d904f7
#
_entry.id   d73031a36b8606614fcf5fe4d8d904f7
#
_cell.length_a   1.000
_cell.length_b   1.000
_cell.length_c   1.000
_cell.angle_alpha   90.00
_cell.angle_beta   90.00
_cell.angle_gamma   90.00
#
_symmetry.space_group_name_H-M   'P 1'
#
loop_
_entity.id
_entity.type
_entity.pdbx_description
1 polymer ?
#
loop_
_entity_poly.entity_id
_entity_poly.type
_entity_poly.pdbx_seq_one_letter_code
_entity_poly.pdbx_strand_id
1 'polypeptide(L)'
;MILTITSHADLQQYLDAIESATETAVTALATAGSPREALRRMKFEQIGRHPIEKDRPLNLIEQINQTFTFLVALKAAEWLLVQHPEAGGFHLAPGASMALPFDIMSVQPGLVNAETFAATHPGSNRKLVNDLAKLSASTAQFRYAF
;
A
#
# COMPACT_ATOMS: atom_id res chain seq x y z
N MET A 1 -5.41 -7.62 -6.83
CA MET A 1 -6.41 -7.10 -5.87
C MET A 1 -6.63 -5.62 -6.14
N ILE A 2 -7.88 -5.15 -6.08
CA ILE A 2 -8.24 -3.72 -6.14
C ILE A 2 -9.00 -3.42 -4.86
N LEU A 3 -8.62 -2.36 -4.14
CA LEU A 3 -9.40 -1.80 -3.03
C LEU A 3 -10.25 -0.65 -3.56
N THR A 4 -11.46 -0.51 -3.06
CA THR A 4 -12.31 0.65 -3.37
C THR A 4 -12.54 1.45 -2.10
N ILE A 5 -12.20 2.74 -2.16
CA ILE A 5 -12.29 3.68 -1.05
C ILE A 5 -13.25 4.79 -1.46
N THR A 6 -14.40 4.85 -0.83
CA THR A 6 -15.42 5.88 -1.08
C THR A 6 -15.67 6.76 0.15
N SER A 7 -15.15 6.36 1.30
CA SER A 7 -15.37 7.01 2.58
C SER A 7 -14.19 6.82 3.54
N HIS A 8 -14.14 7.62 4.59
CA HIS A 8 -13.21 7.43 5.70
C HIS A 8 -13.45 6.10 6.45
N ALA A 9 -14.66 5.58 6.43
CA ALA A 9 -14.96 4.27 7.04
C ALA A 9 -14.28 3.13 6.29
N ASP A 10 -14.24 3.19 4.94
CA ASP A 10 -13.52 2.22 4.12
C ASP A 10 -12.01 2.26 4.43
N LEU A 11 -11.44 3.48 4.56
CA LEU A 11 -10.04 3.65 4.95
C LEU A 11 -9.75 3.01 6.30
N GLN A 12 -10.60 3.29 7.31
CA GLN A 12 -10.39 2.76 8.67
C GLN A 12 -10.41 1.24 8.68
N GLN A 13 -11.33 0.61 7.94
CA GLN A 13 -11.39 -0.85 7.83
C GLN A 13 -10.05 -1.45 7.34
N TYR A 14 -9.39 -0.83 6.38
CA TYR A 14 -8.10 -1.31 5.87
C TYR A 14 -6.95 -0.99 6.83
N LEU A 15 -6.98 0.14 7.52
CA LEU A 15 -6.00 0.48 8.55
C LEU A 15 -6.08 -0.52 9.73
N ASP A 16 -7.28 -0.87 10.18
CA ASP A 16 -7.49 -1.88 11.22
C ASP A 16 -6.97 -3.27 10.79
N ALA A 17 -7.14 -3.63 9.53
CA ALA A 17 -6.60 -4.88 8.98
C ALA A 17 -5.07 -4.90 9.00
N ILE A 18 -4.43 -3.79 8.64
CA ILE A 18 -2.97 -3.61 8.70
C ILE A 18 -2.48 -3.71 10.14
N GLU A 19 -3.13 -3.03 11.08
CA GLU A 19 -2.78 -3.07 12.50
C GLU A 19 -2.86 -4.50 13.04
N SER A 20 -3.96 -5.19 12.80
CA SER A 20 -4.14 -6.59 13.21
C SER A 20 -3.10 -7.55 12.60
N ALA A 21 -2.71 -7.35 11.34
CA ALA A 21 -1.65 -8.13 10.72
C ALA A 21 -0.29 -7.86 11.37
N THR A 22 -0.01 -6.61 11.72
CA THR A 22 1.23 -6.18 12.38
C THR A 22 1.31 -6.74 13.79
N GLU A 23 0.24 -6.65 14.58
CA GLU A 23 0.15 -7.21 15.93
C GLU A 23 0.43 -8.72 15.95
N THR A 24 -0.13 -9.46 14.99
CA THR A 24 0.11 -10.90 14.83
C THR A 24 1.60 -11.20 14.65
N ALA A 25 2.27 -10.48 13.76
CA ALA A 25 3.69 -10.68 13.45
C ALA A 25 4.60 -10.29 14.63
N VAL A 26 4.30 -9.17 15.30
CA VAL A 26 5.05 -8.71 16.47
C VAL A 26 4.92 -9.71 17.64
N THR A 27 3.72 -10.20 17.88
CA THR A 27 3.46 -11.22 18.91
C THR A 27 4.25 -12.50 18.63
N ALA A 28 4.23 -12.99 17.38
CA ALA A 28 5.00 -14.17 16.99
C ALA A 28 6.51 -13.96 17.16
N LEU A 29 7.01 -12.76 16.81
CA LEU A 29 8.42 -12.43 16.95
C LEU A 29 8.87 -12.34 18.42
N ALA A 30 8.00 -11.83 19.31
CA ALA A 30 8.28 -11.67 20.74
C ALA A 30 8.54 -13.03 21.45
N THR A 31 8.12 -14.15 20.87
CA THR A 31 8.40 -15.49 21.40
C THR A 31 9.77 -16.05 21.01
N ALA A 32 10.61 -15.30 20.29
CA ALA A 32 11.96 -15.75 19.93
C ALA A 32 12.86 -15.82 21.17
N GLY A 33 13.55 -16.94 21.35
CA GLY A 33 14.41 -17.20 22.51
C GLY A 33 15.78 -16.47 22.47
N SER A 34 16.14 -15.89 21.30
CA SER A 34 17.38 -15.14 21.13
C SER A 34 17.31 -14.16 19.94
N PRO A 35 18.19 -13.12 19.91
CA PRO A 35 18.28 -12.21 18.76
C PRO A 35 18.56 -12.91 17.43
N ARG A 36 19.40 -13.95 17.45
CA ARG A 36 19.70 -14.75 16.25
C ARG A 36 18.47 -15.50 15.75
N GLU A 37 17.69 -16.07 16.64
CA GLU A 37 16.43 -16.73 16.30
C GLU A 37 15.41 -15.73 15.76
N ALA A 38 15.30 -14.55 16.37
CA ALA A 38 14.43 -13.49 15.88
C ALA A 38 14.75 -13.11 14.43
N LEU A 39 16.02 -12.86 14.10
CA LEU A 39 16.45 -12.57 12.72
C LEU A 39 16.13 -13.71 11.75
N ARG A 40 16.34 -14.97 12.18
CA ARG A 40 16.01 -16.13 11.37
C ARG A 40 14.50 -16.22 11.08
N ARG A 41 13.66 -16.03 12.11
CA ARG A 41 12.20 -16.01 11.97
C ARG A 41 11.73 -14.91 11.05
N MET A 42 12.23 -13.67 11.22
CA MET A 42 11.86 -12.54 10.38
C MET A 42 12.08 -12.81 8.88
N LYS A 43 13.13 -13.54 8.54
CA LYS A 43 13.52 -13.77 7.13
C LYS A 43 12.94 -15.04 6.53
N PHE A 44 12.90 -16.13 7.29
CA PHE A 44 12.70 -17.46 6.75
C PHE A 44 11.41 -18.15 7.23
N GLU A 45 10.74 -17.63 8.26
CA GLU A 45 9.46 -18.15 8.71
C GLU A 45 8.31 -17.24 8.28
N GLN A 46 7.17 -17.85 7.97
CA GLN A 46 5.94 -17.14 7.63
C GLN A 46 5.17 -16.75 8.91
N ILE A 47 5.82 -15.96 9.77
CA ILE A 47 5.24 -15.48 11.04
C ILE A 47 4.32 -14.27 10.84
N GLY A 48 4.36 -13.66 9.67
CA GLY A 48 3.49 -12.57 9.27
C GLY A 48 2.45 -12.99 8.25
N ARG A 49 1.67 -12.03 7.80
CA ARG A 49 0.67 -12.21 6.74
C ARG A 49 0.54 -10.94 5.89
N HIS A 50 -0.10 -11.11 4.73
CA HIS A 50 -0.42 -9.95 3.90
C HIS A 50 -1.35 -8.99 4.66
N PRO A 51 -1.09 -7.68 4.67
CA PRO A 51 -1.83 -6.72 5.50
C PRO A 51 -3.32 -6.66 5.19
N ILE A 52 -3.73 -7.00 3.96
CA ILE A 52 -5.12 -6.96 3.52
C ILE A 52 -5.68 -8.38 3.25
N GLU A 53 -4.92 -9.24 2.57
CA GLU A 53 -5.33 -10.62 2.26
C GLU A 53 -5.03 -11.52 3.47
N LYS A 54 -6.01 -11.68 4.36
CA LYS A 54 -5.83 -12.32 5.69
C LYS A 54 -5.23 -13.73 5.63
N ASP A 55 -5.55 -14.49 4.59
CA ASP A 55 -5.14 -15.89 4.45
C ASP A 55 -3.82 -16.08 3.67
N ARG A 56 -3.12 -14.99 3.36
CA ARG A 56 -1.84 -15.03 2.66
C ARG A 56 -0.68 -14.86 3.64
N PRO A 57 -0.01 -15.95 4.03
CA PRO A 57 1.14 -15.89 4.93
C PRO A 57 2.34 -15.25 4.23
N LEU A 58 3.12 -14.48 4.98
CA LEU A 58 4.34 -13.81 4.53
C LEU A 58 5.44 -13.96 5.59
N ASN A 59 6.70 -13.89 5.17
CA ASN A 59 7.75 -13.57 6.13
C ASN A 59 7.65 -12.09 6.55
N LEU A 60 8.30 -11.72 7.65
CA LEU A 60 8.14 -10.38 8.21
C LEU A 60 8.73 -9.29 7.30
N ILE A 61 9.79 -9.58 6.56
CA ILE A 61 10.40 -8.61 5.63
C ILE A 61 9.43 -8.26 4.49
N GLU A 62 8.78 -9.27 3.93
CA GLU A 62 7.76 -9.07 2.90
C GLU A 62 6.54 -8.34 3.46
N GLN A 63 6.09 -8.70 4.68
CA GLN A 63 4.97 -8.00 5.33
C GLN A 63 5.28 -6.53 5.54
N ILE A 64 6.47 -6.16 6.04
CA ILE A 64 6.87 -4.77 6.23
C ILE A 64 6.79 -4.01 4.91
N ASN A 65 7.33 -4.56 3.82
CA ASN A 65 7.29 -3.93 2.52
C ASN A 65 5.85 -3.72 2.02
N GLN A 66 5.00 -4.73 2.15
CA GLN A 66 3.58 -4.63 1.77
C GLN A 66 2.84 -3.62 2.65
N THR A 67 3.07 -3.66 3.96
CA THR A 67 2.44 -2.74 4.91
C THR A 67 2.69 -1.28 4.53
N PHE A 68 3.94 -0.89 4.30
CA PHE A 68 4.24 0.50 3.94
C PHE A 68 3.71 0.88 2.56
N THR A 69 3.69 -0.05 1.60
CA THR A 69 3.07 0.17 0.29
C THR A 69 1.59 0.51 0.42
N PHE A 70 0.84 -0.24 1.22
CA PHE A 70 -0.58 0.05 1.48
C PHE A 70 -0.80 1.30 2.32
N LEU A 71 0.02 1.55 3.35
CA LEU A 71 -0.11 2.74 4.20
C LEU A 71 0.05 4.03 3.38
N VAL A 72 1.04 4.11 2.49
CA VAL A 72 1.22 5.29 1.62
C VAL A 72 0.01 5.46 0.71
N ALA A 73 -0.48 4.38 0.07
CA ALA A 73 -1.63 4.45 -0.82
C ALA A 73 -2.92 4.85 -0.09
N LEU A 74 -3.16 4.33 1.12
CA LEU A 74 -4.33 4.69 1.93
C LEU A 74 -4.25 6.15 2.40
N LYS A 75 -3.08 6.64 2.81
CA LYS A 75 -2.89 8.04 3.18
C LYS A 75 -3.05 8.99 1.99
N ALA A 76 -2.58 8.59 0.82
CA ALA A 76 -2.83 9.32 -0.41
C ALA A 76 -4.33 9.39 -0.75
N ALA A 77 -5.04 8.25 -0.64
CA ALA A 77 -6.48 8.19 -0.87
C ALA A 77 -7.27 9.05 0.15
N GLU A 78 -6.86 9.06 1.42
CA GLU A 78 -7.45 9.92 2.46
C GLU A 78 -7.37 11.40 2.06
N TRP A 79 -6.20 11.84 1.63
CA TRP A 79 -5.99 13.20 1.16
C TRP A 79 -6.82 13.50 -0.11
N LEU A 80 -6.81 12.58 -1.07
CA LEU A 80 -7.56 12.72 -2.33
C LEU A 80 -9.07 12.78 -2.13
N LEU A 81 -9.64 12.05 -1.17
CA LEU A 81 -11.07 12.14 -0.82
C LEU A 81 -11.47 13.55 -0.38
N VAL A 82 -10.57 14.26 0.31
CA VAL A 82 -10.80 15.64 0.74
C VAL A 82 -10.62 16.63 -0.42
N GLN A 83 -9.59 16.42 -1.26
CA GLN A 83 -9.28 17.34 -2.36
C GLN A 83 -10.22 17.21 -3.56
N HIS A 84 -10.76 16.00 -3.79
CA HIS A 84 -11.57 15.65 -4.96
C HIS A 84 -12.86 14.92 -4.55
N PRO A 85 -13.78 15.58 -3.82
CA PRO A 85 -15.05 14.97 -3.45
C PRO A 85 -15.89 14.57 -4.68
N GLU A 86 -15.69 15.25 -5.81
CA GLU A 86 -16.33 14.94 -7.10
C GLU A 86 -15.82 13.63 -7.74
N ALA A 87 -14.72 13.07 -7.27
CA ALA A 87 -14.16 11.82 -7.79
C ALA A 87 -15.03 10.59 -7.50
N GLY A 88 -15.97 10.68 -6.54
CA GLY A 88 -16.83 9.57 -6.13
C GLY A 88 -16.11 8.45 -5.39
N GLY A 89 -14.84 8.68 -5.02
CA GLY A 89 -13.94 7.70 -4.40
C GLY A 89 -12.80 7.28 -5.30
N PHE A 90 -12.02 6.28 -4.83
CA PHE A 90 -10.79 5.85 -5.49
C PHE A 90 -10.66 4.33 -5.50
N HIS A 91 -10.15 3.80 -6.60
CA HIS A 91 -9.67 2.43 -6.73
C HIS A 91 -8.17 2.41 -6.50
N LEU A 92 -7.69 1.53 -5.61
CA LEU A 92 -6.28 1.38 -5.25
C LEU A 92 -5.78 -0.01 -5.64
N ALA A 93 -4.66 -0.05 -6.35
CA ALA A 93 -3.93 -1.28 -6.68
C ALA A 93 -2.42 -1.06 -6.52
N PRO A 94 -1.95 -0.73 -5.28
CA PRO A 94 -0.58 -0.32 -5.06
C PRO A 94 0.43 -1.48 -5.20
N GLY A 95 1.69 -1.12 -5.41
CA GLY A 95 2.80 -2.05 -5.47
C GLY A 95 2.93 -2.75 -6.83
N ALA A 96 3.28 -4.05 -6.82
CA ALA A 96 3.48 -4.83 -8.03
C ALA A 96 2.17 -5.29 -8.71
N SER A 97 1.01 -4.76 -8.29
CA SER A 97 -0.27 -5.10 -8.87
C SER A 97 -0.40 -4.48 -10.28
N MET A 98 -0.70 -5.31 -11.27
CA MET A 98 -1.04 -4.85 -12.62
C MET A 98 -2.56 -4.75 -12.83
N ALA A 99 -3.34 -4.74 -11.75
CA ALA A 99 -4.80 -4.72 -11.82
C ALA A 99 -5.36 -3.39 -12.31
N LEU A 100 -4.62 -2.30 -12.12
CA LEU A 100 -4.92 -0.95 -12.62
C LEU A 100 -3.72 -0.36 -13.35
N PRO A 101 -3.94 0.56 -14.31
CA PRO A 101 -2.85 1.31 -14.94
C PRO A 101 -2.04 2.17 -13.98
N PHE A 102 -2.65 2.70 -12.90
CA PHE A 102 -2.01 3.52 -11.88
C PHE A 102 -2.29 2.95 -10.49
N ASP A 103 -1.45 3.26 -9.51
CA ASP A 103 -1.63 2.80 -8.13
C ASP A 103 -2.97 3.27 -7.54
N ILE A 104 -3.41 4.48 -7.91
CA ILE A 104 -4.69 5.06 -7.51
C ILE A 104 -5.38 5.68 -8.73
N MET A 105 -6.67 5.37 -8.89
CA MET A 105 -7.52 5.95 -9.93
C MET A 105 -8.86 6.36 -9.34
N SER A 106 -9.38 7.52 -9.74
CA SER A 106 -10.73 7.96 -9.34
C SER A 106 -11.82 7.02 -9.88
N VAL A 107 -12.90 6.86 -9.10
CA VAL A 107 -14.12 6.16 -9.55
C VAL A 107 -14.71 6.89 -10.76
N GLN A 108 -14.75 8.25 -10.71
CA GLN A 108 -15.05 9.06 -11.89
C GLN A 108 -13.90 8.92 -12.91
N PRO A 109 -14.12 8.28 -14.08
CA PRO A 109 -13.06 8.02 -15.05
C PRO A 109 -12.39 9.31 -15.57
N GLY A 110 -11.06 9.28 -15.66
CA GLY A 110 -10.30 10.38 -16.25
C GLY A 110 -10.14 11.61 -15.37
N LEU A 111 -10.64 11.60 -14.13
CA LEU A 111 -10.52 12.75 -13.24
C LEU A 111 -9.17 12.76 -12.52
N VAL A 112 -8.84 11.70 -11.77
CA VAL A 112 -7.59 11.62 -10.98
C VAL A 112 -6.86 10.32 -11.26
N ASN A 113 -5.55 10.41 -11.52
CA ASN A 113 -4.61 9.29 -11.47
C ASN A 113 -3.46 9.64 -10.53
N ALA A 114 -3.01 8.66 -9.72
CA ALA A 114 -1.86 8.85 -8.85
C ALA A 114 -0.98 7.60 -8.78
N GLU A 115 0.31 7.86 -8.51
CA GLU A 115 1.31 6.84 -8.17
C GLU A 115 1.78 7.04 -6.74
N THR A 116 2.16 5.95 -6.08
CA THR A 116 2.61 5.94 -4.70
C THR A 116 4.01 5.33 -4.56
N PHE A 117 4.83 5.90 -3.68
CA PHE A 117 6.23 5.52 -3.55
C PHE A 117 6.63 5.31 -2.08
N ALA A 118 6.57 4.06 -1.63
CA ALA A 118 6.93 3.65 -0.26
C ALA A 118 8.38 3.14 -0.18
N ALA A 119 9.37 3.95 -0.58
CA ALA A 119 10.77 3.56 -0.50
C ALA A 119 11.55 4.43 0.48
N THR A 120 12.62 3.84 1.04
CA THR A 120 13.51 4.51 2.00
C THR A 120 14.40 5.58 1.38
N HIS A 121 14.56 5.55 0.05
CA HIS A 121 15.38 6.52 -0.69
C HIS A 121 14.78 6.81 -2.07
N PRO A 122 14.70 8.10 -2.50
CA PRO A 122 14.09 8.49 -3.79
C PRO A 122 14.70 7.83 -5.02
N GLY A 123 15.99 7.46 -4.96
CA GLY A 123 16.70 6.77 -6.04
C GLY A 123 16.48 5.24 -6.09
N SER A 124 15.70 4.66 -5.18
CA SER A 124 15.47 3.22 -5.12
C SER A 124 14.80 2.71 -6.39
N ASN A 125 15.49 1.82 -7.11
CA ASN A 125 15.01 1.11 -8.31
C ASN A 125 14.49 2.02 -9.43
N ARG A 126 14.84 3.31 -9.45
CA ARG A 126 14.31 4.33 -10.39
C ARG A 126 12.77 4.43 -10.40
N LYS A 127 12.10 3.90 -9.35
CA LYS A 127 10.64 3.85 -9.31
C LYS A 127 10.05 5.25 -9.45
N LEU A 128 10.52 6.22 -8.66
CA LEU A 128 10.01 7.60 -8.73
C LEU A 128 10.10 8.18 -10.15
N VAL A 129 11.22 7.99 -10.84
CA VAL A 129 11.40 8.49 -12.23
C VAL A 129 10.42 7.82 -13.19
N ASN A 130 10.21 6.51 -13.04
CA ASN A 130 9.27 5.76 -13.88
C ASN A 130 7.82 6.18 -13.59
N ASP A 131 7.45 6.37 -12.32
CA ASP A 131 6.11 6.80 -11.91
C ASP A 131 5.80 8.21 -12.43
N LEU A 132 6.76 9.14 -12.34
CA LEU A 132 6.62 10.49 -12.90
C LEU A 132 6.47 10.48 -14.43
N ALA A 133 7.24 9.65 -15.13
CA ALA A 133 7.10 9.50 -16.59
C ALA A 133 5.73 8.95 -16.97
N LYS A 134 5.23 7.95 -16.23
CA LYS A 134 3.91 7.35 -16.42
C LYS A 134 2.78 8.36 -16.15
N LEU A 135 2.88 9.14 -15.09
CA LEU A 135 1.93 10.21 -14.79
C LEU A 135 1.95 11.33 -15.85
N SER A 136 3.14 11.66 -16.38
CA SER A 136 3.26 12.65 -17.46
C SER A 136 2.54 12.22 -18.74
N ALA A 137 2.48 10.93 -19.02
CA ALA A 137 1.75 10.36 -20.15
C ALA A 137 0.25 10.16 -19.89
N SER A 138 -0.21 10.34 -18.65
CA SER A 138 -1.62 10.21 -18.29
C SER A 138 -2.46 11.34 -18.88
N THR A 139 -3.68 11.01 -19.31
CA THR A 139 -4.69 11.95 -19.79
C THR A 139 -5.65 12.41 -18.70
N ALA A 140 -5.48 11.96 -17.45
CA ALA A 140 -6.32 12.41 -16.34
C ALA A 140 -6.16 13.91 -16.07
N GLN A 141 -7.24 14.53 -15.64
CA GLN A 141 -7.29 15.97 -15.34
C GLN A 141 -6.32 16.32 -14.22
N PHE A 142 -6.27 15.52 -13.16
CA PHE A 142 -5.35 15.67 -12.02
C PHE A 142 -4.42 14.48 -11.91
N ARG A 143 -3.15 14.74 -11.62
CA ARG A 143 -2.09 13.73 -11.56
C ARG A 143 -1.21 13.99 -10.35
N TYR A 144 -1.01 12.97 -9.51
CA TYR A 144 -0.30 13.07 -8.25
C TYR A 144 0.76 11.99 -8.11
N ALA A 145 1.86 12.31 -7.45
CA ALA A 145 2.86 11.38 -6.94
C ALA A 145 3.00 11.61 -5.43
N PHE A 146 2.88 10.56 -4.63
CA PHE A 146 2.96 10.54 -3.18
C PHE A 146 4.14 9.73 -2.68
#